data_81dc3621a1a3fd88dc984e51dfb30aec
#
_entry.id   81dc3621a1a3fd88dc984e51dfb30aec
#
_cell.length_a   1.000
_cell.length_b   1.000
_cell.length_c   1.000
_cell.angle_alpha   90.00
_cell.angle_beta   90.00
_cell.angle_gamma   90.00
#
_symmetry.space_group_name_H-M   'P 1'
#
loop_
_entity.id
_entity.type
_entity.pdbx_description
1 polymer ?
#
loop_
_entity_poly.entity_id
_entity_poly.type
_entity_poly.pdbx_seq_one_letter_code
_entity_poly.pdbx_strand_id
1 'polypeptide(L)'
;GGSASYIALSASQFNTSSAIVSVVGGDFPEAHLNLFSKKGIDISSIEIIKEGKTFFWSGRYHNNMNSRDTLVTELNVLENFKPIVCNKFIDADILVLGNLHPIVQLSVLDQMNSSSTFVILDTMNFWMDNALDDLMDVIKRVDVITINDEEARQLTGQHSLVSAAKKIHSMGPEYVVIKKGEHGALLFNNDDMFSAPALPLESVFDPTGAG
;
A
#
# COMPACT_ATOMS: atom_id res chain seq x y z
N GLY A 1 10.05 8.41 -1.43
CA GLY A 1 8.61 8.28 -1.17
C GLY A 1 8.06 7.00 -1.75
N GLY A 2 6.74 6.89 -1.76
CA GLY A 2 6.01 5.72 -2.23
C GLY A 2 5.70 4.71 -1.12
N SER A 3 4.56 4.00 -1.23
CA SER A 3 4.06 3.08 -0.20
C SER A 3 5.08 2.01 0.19
N ALA A 4 5.72 1.36 -0.78
CA ALA A 4 6.74 0.34 -0.51
C ALA A 4 7.89 0.84 0.38
N SER A 5 8.34 2.09 0.20
CA SER A 5 9.41 2.69 1.01
C SER A 5 8.98 2.87 2.47
N TYR A 6 7.77 3.40 2.70
CA TYR A 6 7.24 3.63 4.04
C TYR A 6 6.95 2.31 4.75
N ILE A 7 6.35 1.35 4.06
CA ILE A 7 6.05 0.01 4.59
C ILE A 7 7.35 -0.69 5.02
N ALA A 8 8.35 -0.76 4.14
CA ALA A 8 9.60 -1.44 4.44
C ALA A 8 10.38 -0.77 5.58
N LEU A 9 10.44 0.57 5.62
CA LEU A 9 11.07 1.30 6.72
C LEU A 9 10.32 1.11 8.06
N SER A 10 8.99 1.05 8.03
CA SER A 10 8.19 0.75 9.21
C SER A 10 8.45 -0.67 9.70
N ALA A 11 8.39 -1.66 8.80
CA ALA A 11 8.66 -3.06 9.12
C ALA A 11 10.07 -3.26 9.71
N SER A 12 11.07 -2.52 9.22
CA SER A 12 12.45 -2.61 9.73
C SER A 12 12.60 -2.23 11.20
N GLN A 13 11.62 -1.54 11.81
CA GLN A 13 11.63 -1.23 13.24
C GLN A 13 11.30 -2.46 14.13
N PHE A 14 10.74 -3.52 13.53
CA PHE A 14 10.31 -4.73 14.24
C PHE A 14 11.25 -5.92 14.04
N ASN A 15 12.50 -5.66 13.58
CA ASN A 15 13.51 -6.69 13.31
C ASN A 15 13.04 -7.75 12.29
N THR A 16 12.16 -7.37 11.36
CA THR A 16 11.71 -8.25 10.28
C THR A 16 12.67 -8.19 9.10
N SER A 17 12.95 -9.33 8.48
CA SER A 17 13.60 -9.37 7.16
C SER A 17 12.60 -8.88 6.12
N SER A 18 12.97 -7.87 5.34
CA SER A 18 12.10 -7.31 4.31
C SER A 18 12.84 -7.02 3.00
N ALA A 19 12.10 -7.04 1.90
CA ALA A 19 12.58 -6.72 0.57
C ALA A 19 11.61 -5.78 -0.15
N ILE A 20 12.13 -5.00 -1.09
CA ILE A 20 11.33 -4.12 -1.95
C ILE A 20 11.41 -4.61 -3.40
N VAL A 21 10.25 -4.84 -4.01
CA VAL A 21 10.11 -5.02 -5.46
C VAL A 21 9.52 -3.73 -6.03
N SER A 22 10.28 -3.02 -6.85
CA SER A 22 9.87 -1.71 -7.38
C SER A 22 10.72 -1.31 -8.59
N VAL A 23 10.43 -0.16 -9.18
CA VAL A 23 11.21 0.47 -10.24
C VAL A 23 11.48 1.92 -9.92
N VAL A 24 12.68 2.38 -10.24
CA VAL A 24 13.09 3.79 -10.11
C VAL A 24 13.88 4.22 -11.36
N GLY A 25 13.91 5.52 -11.61
CA GLY A 25 14.75 6.12 -12.65
C GLY A 25 16.19 6.32 -12.18
N GLY A 26 17.05 6.72 -13.11
CA GLY A 26 18.45 7.09 -12.81
C GLY A 26 18.59 8.36 -11.96
N ASP A 27 17.52 9.12 -11.81
CA ASP A 27 17.42 10.32 -10.97
C ASP A 27 17.09 10.00 -9.49
N PHE A 28 16.84 8.72 -9.16
CA PHE A 28 16.53 8.34 -7.77
C PHE A 28 17.75 8.51 -6.87
N PRO A 29 17.65 9.26 -5.75
CA PRO A 29 18.83 9.56 -4.93
C PRO A 29 19.43 8.28 -4.30
N GLU A 30 20.73 8.06 -4.56
CA GLU A 30 21.48 6.92 -4.02
C GLU A 30 21.43 6.87 -2.48
N ALA A 31 21.33 8.03 -1.84
CA ALA A 31 21.20 8.13 -0.38
C ALA A 31 20.00 7.36 0.17
N HIS A 32 18.90 7.26 -0.60
CA HIS A 32 17.71 6.50 -0.19
C HIS A 32 17.93 4.99 -0.33
N LEU A 33 18.59 4.53 -1.41
CA LEU A 33 18.96 3.13 -1.56
C LEU A 33 19.91 2.70 -0.43
N ASN A 34 20.88 3.54 -0.11
CA ASN A 34 21.82 3.33 0.98
C ASN A 34 21.10 3.29 2.36
N LEU A 35 20.06 4.11 2.55
CA LEU A 35 19.24 4.08 3.77
C LEU A 35 18.53 2.72 3.91
N PHE A 36 17.90 2.22 2.85
CA PHE A 36 17.23 0.91 2.87
C PHE A 36 18.21 -0.20 3.23
N SER A 37 19.35 -0.26 2.55
CA SER A 37 20.39 -1.26 2.83
C SER A 37 20.91 -1.19 4.27
N LYS A 38 21.14 0.02 4.82
CA LYS A 38 21.55 0.22 6.22
C LYS A 38 20.51 -0.26 7.23
N LYS A 39 19.22 -0.27 6.84
CA LYS A 39 18.11 -0.76 7.66
C LYS A 39 17.87 -2.27 7.46
N GLY A 40 18.74 -2.97 6.72
CA GLY A 40 18.60 -4.39 6.46
C GLY A 40 17.52 -4.76 5.45
N ILE A 41 17.01 -3.77 4.69
CA ILE A 41 16.00 -3.99 3.65
C ILE A 41 16.73 -4.44 2.38
N ASP A 42 16.31 -5.58 1.82
CA ASP A 42 16.86 -6.08 0.56
C ASP A 42 16.30 -5.25 -0.62
N ILE A 43 17.21 -4.64 -1.37
CA ILE A 43 16.90 -3.79 -2.52
C ILE A 43 17.25 -4.45 -3.86
N SER A 44 17.63 -5.73 -3.87
CA SER A 44 18.09 -6.44 -5.06
C SER A 44 17.02 -6.59 -6.15
N SER A 45 15.74 -6.40 -5.80
CA SER A 45 14.60 -6.42 -6.73
C SER A 45 14.06 -5.01 -7.05
N ILE A 46 14.86 -3.96 -6.77
CA ILE A 46 14.57 -2.62 -7.28
C ILE A 46 15.26 -2.47 -8.65
N GLU A 47 14.45 -2.36 -9.69
CA GLU A 47 14.94 -2.07 -11.05
C GLU A 47 15.32 -0.60 -11.17
N ILE A 48 16.50 -0.32 -11.74
CA ILE A 48 16.97 1.05 -11.98
C ILE A 48 17.06 1.28 -13.49
N ILE A 49 16.16 2.09 -14.03
CA ILE A 49 16.16 2.48 -15.46
C ILE A 49 16.95 3.78 -15.59
N LYS A 50 18.23 3.64 -15.96
CA LYS A 50 19.21 4.76 -15.96
C LYS A 50 18.76 5.98 -16.75
N GLU A 51 18.16 5.79 -17.93
CA GLU A 51 17.71 6.86 -18.82
C GLU A 51 16.28 7.35 -18.51
N GLY A 52 15.62 6.74 -17.51
CA GLY A 52 14.26 7.09 -17.10
C GLY A 52 14.24 8.00 -15.88
N LYS A 53 13.09 8.64 -15.66
CA LYS A 53 12.79 9.38 -14.44
C LYS A 53 11.96 8.53 -13.48
N THR A 54 12.20 8.72 -12.20
CA THR A 54 11.39 8.10 -11.13
C THR A 54 9.97 8.67 -11.13
N PHE A 55 8.98 7.86 -10.71
CA PHE A 55 7.63 8.34 -10.42
C PHE A 55 7.67 9.61 -9.58
N PHE A 56 6.91 10.60 -9.98
CA PHE A 56 6.82 11.88 -9.28
C PHE A 56 5.36 12.23 -8.99
N TRP A 57 5.09 12.57 -7.75
CA TRP A 57 3.81 13.10 -7.30
C TRP A 57 4.03 14.36 -6.47
N SER A 58 3.22 15.37 -6.71
CA SER A 58 3.21 16.60 -5.94
C SER A 58 1.78 16.95 -5.56
N GLY A 59 1.57 17.30 -4.30
CA GLY A 59 0.28 17.70 -3.78
C GLY A 59 0.39 18.86 -2.80
N ARG A 60 -0.76 19.47 -2.53
CA ARG A 60 -0.92 20.51 -1.52
C ARG A 60 -1.91 20.02 -0.46
N TYR A 61 -1.45 19.90 0.76
CA TYR A 61 -2.32 19.62 1.90
C TYR A 61 -3.08 20.87 2.32
N HIS A 62 -4.34 20.68 2.69
CA HIS A 62 -5.18 21.74 3.26
C HIS A 62 -4.80 21.97 4.73
N ASN A 63 -5.30 23.07 5.32
CA ASN A 63 -4.98 23.46 6.70
C ASN A 63 -5.35 22.40 7.75
N ASN A 64 -6.31 21.53 7.43
CA ASN A 64 -6.72 20.43 8.29
C ASN A 64 -5.78 19.20 8.23
N MET A 65 -4.79 19.19 7.32
CA MET A 65 -3.84 18.09 7.05
C MET A 65 -4.49 16.75 6.66
N ASN A 66 -5.82 16.68 6.58
CA ASN A 66 -6.57 15.45 6.23
C ASN A 66 -6.94 15.38 4.75
N SER A 67 -7.07 16.52 4.10
CA SER A 67 -7.40 16.61 2.68
C SER A 67 -6.26 17.23 1.88
N ARG A 68 -6.15 16.84 0.60
CA ARG A 68 -5.11 17.31 -0.31
C ARG A 68 -5.61 17.48 -1.72
N ASP A 69 -4.99 18.40 -2.45
CA ASP A 69 -5.12 18.52 -3.90
C ASP A 69 -3.89 17.90 -4.57
N THR A 70 -4.08 17.07 -5.56
CA THR A 70 -2.99 16.60 -6.42
C THR A 70 -2.68 17.69 -7.45
N LEU A 71 -1.43 18.15 -7.47
CA LEU A 71 -0.95 19.17 -8.41
C LEU A 71 -0.32 18.56 -9.64
N VAL A 72 0.51 17.52 -9.46
CA VAL A 72 1.25 16.85 -10.54
C VAL A 72 1.32 15.34 -10.24
N THR A 73 1.15 14.53 -11.28
CA THR A 73 1.44 13.11 -11.26
C THR A 73 2.16 12.75 -12.55
N GLU A 74 3.40 12.29 -12.45
CA GLU A 74 4.21 11.79 -13.57
C GLU A 74 4.52 10.32 -13.30
N LEU A 75 3.96 9.42 -14.10
CA LEU A 75 4.17 7.98 -13.94
C LEU A 75 5.62 7.59 -14.26
N ASN A 76 6.21 8.21 -15.29
CA ASN A 76 7.60 7.97 -15.70
C ASN A 76 7.90 6.46 -15.85
N VAL A 77 8.96 5.94 -15.24
CA VAL A 77 9.32 4.50 -15.33
C VAL A 77 8.25 3.56 -14.76
N LEU A 78 7.36 4.07 -13.91
CA LEU A 78 6.28 3.26 -13.33
C LEU A 78 5.19 2.91 -14.36
N GLU A 79 5.01 3.70 -15.43
CA GLU A 79 3.98 3.49 -16.45
C GLU A 79 4.07 2.10 -17.11
N ASN A 80 5.30 1.65 -17.34
CA ASN A 80 5.56 0.37 -18.02
C ASN A 80 6.15 -0.69 -17.08
N PHE A 81 6.02 -0.49 -15.77
CA PHE A 81 6.59 -1.38 -14.78
C PHE A 81 5.97 -2.78 -14.83
N LYS A 82 6.83 -3.77 -15.01
CA LYS A 82 6.48 -5.20 -14.94
C LYS A 82 7.29 -5.82 -13.81
N PRO A 83 6.71 -5.98 -12.62
CA PRO A 83 7.43 -6.50 -11.47
C PRO A 83 7.91 -7.92 -11.72
N ILE A 84 9.16 -8.17 -11.32
CA ILE A 84 9.74 -9.51 -11.29
C ILE A 84 10.08 -9.82 -9.83
N VAL A 85 9.37 -10.80 -9.27
CA VAL A 85 9.65 -11.29 -7.93
C VAL A 85 10.84 -12.26 -8.01
N CYS A 86 11.93 -11.93 -7.31
CA CYS A 86 13.09 -12.81 -7.25
C CYS A 86 12.72 -14.15 -6.60
N ASN A 87 13.24 -15.27 -7.12
CA ASN A 87 12.94 -16.62 -6.63
C ASN A 87 13.12 -16.78 -5.11
N LYS A 88 14.05 -16.05 -4.49
CA LYS A 88 14.26 -16.07 -3.04
C LYS A 88 13.11 -15.48 -2.21
N PHE A 89 12.15 -14.80 -2.86
CA PHE A 89 11.02 -14.14 -2.21
C PHE A 89 9.65 -14.71 -2.59
N ILE A 90 9.58 -15.67 -3.52
CA ILE A 90 8.29 -16.27 -3.93
C ILE A 90 7.58 -17.03 -2.79
N ASP A 91 8.36 -17.45 -1.77
CA ASP A 91 7.87 -18.12 -0.56
C ASP A 91 7.91 -17.21 0.67
N ALA A 92 7.83 -15.88 0.48
CA ALA A 92 7.79 -14.95 1.60
C ALA A 92 6.56 -15.21 2.49
N ASP A 93 6.73 -15.12 3.81
CA ASP A 93 5.63 -15.32 4.76
C ASP A 93 4.54 -14.24 4.61
N ILE A 94 4.95 -13.02 4.29
CA ILE A 94 4.06 -11.86 4.15
C ILE A 94 4.37 -11.12 2.85
N LEU A 95 3.34 -10.86 2.05
CA LEU A 95 3.36 -9.96 0.91
C LEU A 95 2.52 -8.73 1.20
N VAL A 96 3.09 -7.54 1.03
CA VAL A 96 2.32 -6.28 1.09
C VAL A 96 2.26 -5.68 -0.31
N LEU A 97 1.08 -5.66 -0.87
CA LEU A 97 0.78 -5.01 -2.16
C LEU A 97 0.54 -3.52 -1.90
N GLY A 98 1.56 -2.71 -2.18
CA GLY A 98 1.44 -1.27 -2.09
C GLY A 98 0.47 -0.70 -3.13
N ASN A 99 0.09 0.56 -2.95
CA ASN A 99 -0.85 1.25 -3.83
C ASN A 99 -0.28 1.44 -5.25
N LEU A 100 -0.57 0.50 -6.13
CA LEU A 100 -0.25 0.48 -7.56
C LEU A 100 -1.48 0.08 -8.37
N HIS A 101 -1.36 0.14 -9.71
CA HIS A 101 -2.43 -0.35 -10.59
C HIS A 101 -2.75 -1.82 -10.29
N PRO A 102 -4.02 -2.22 -10.13
CA PRO A 102 -4.41 -3.58 -9.77
C PRO A 102 -3.82 -4.68 -10.67
N ILE A 103 -3.67 -4.44 -11.97
CA ILE A 103 -2.99 -5.39 -12.89
C ILE A 103 -1.55 -5.67 -12.46
N VAL A 104 -0.82 -4.66 -11.96
CA VAL A 104 0.54 -4.83 -11.45
C VAL A 104 0.52 -5.67 -10.17
N GLN A 105 -0.44 -5.43 -9.29
CA GLN A 105 -0.65 -6.22 -8.07
C GLN A 105 -0.99 -7.68 -8.40
N LEU A 106 -1.89 -7.93 -9.37
CA LEU A 106 -2.20 -9.29 -9.86
C LEU A 106 -0.97 -9.99 -10.41
N SER A 107 -0.14 -9.28 -11.20
CA SER A 107 1.10 -9.83 -11.75
C SER A 107 2.08 -10.27 -10.65
N VAL A 108 2.13 -9.59 -9.50
CA VAL A 108 2.92 -10.02 -8.34
C VAL A 108 2.30 -11.26 -7.70
N LEU A 109 0.99 -11.26 -7.46
CA LEU A 109 0.27 -12.41 -6.89
C LEU A 109 0.46 -13.69 -7.69
N ASP A 110 0.51 -13.59 -9.03
CA ASP A 110 0.70 -14.73 -9.92
C ASP A 110 2.12 -15.33 -9.84
N GLN A 111 3.09 -14.60 -9.30
CA GLN A 111 4.46 -15.04 -9.11
C GLN A 111 4.73 -15.62 -7.72
N MET A 112 3.84 -15.38 -6.75
CA MET A 112 4.00 -15.87 -5.37
C MET A 112 3.49 -17.28 -5.20
N ASN A 113 4.05 -17.99 -4.24
CA ASN A 113 3.51 -19.27 -3.79
C ASN A 113 2.33 -19.01 -2.83
N SER A 114 1.13 -18.93 -3.40
CA SER A 114 -0.10 -18.51 -2.71
C SER A 114 -0.53 -19.40 -1.54
N SER A 115 0.02 -20.61 -1.40
CA SER A 115 -0.36 -21.53 -0.32
C SER A 115 0.27 -21.22 1.04
N SER A 116 1.28 -20.35 1.08
CA SER A 116 2.06 -20.06 2.29
C SER A 116 2.20 -18.57 2.61
N THR A 117 1.82 -17.70 1.69
CA THR A 117 2.02 -16.25 1.82
C THR A 117 0.76 -15.57 2.35
N PHE A 118 0.90 -14.81 3.44
CA PHE A 118 -0.15 -13.93 3.97
C PHE A 118 -0.13 -12.60 3.22
N VAL A 119 -1.22 -12.25 2.55
CA VAL A 119 -1.26 -11.12 1.61
C VAL A 119 -2.04 -9.94 2.17
N ILE A 120 -1.40 -8.76 2.18
CA ILE A 120 -1.98 -7.50 2.61
C ILE A 120 -2.08 -6.56 1.41
N LEU A 121 -3.26 -6.00 1.19
CA LEU A 121 -3.54 -5.04 0.12
C LEU A 121 -3.67 -3.62 0.67
N ASP A 122 -2.97 -2.67 0.07
CA ASP A 122 -3.27 -1.25 0.14
C ASP A 122 -3.78 -0.75 -1.22
N THR A 123 -4.80 0.10 -1.22
CA THR A 123 -5.45 0.61 -2.42
C THR A 123 -5.85 2.07 -2.24
N MET A 124 -6.51 2.65 -3.24
CA MET A 124 -7.06 4.01 -3.17
C MET A 124 -8.31 4.16 -4.04
N ASN A 125 -9.06 5.23 -3.79
CA ASN A 125 -10.28 5.57 -4.52
C ASN A 125 -10.08 5.66 -6.05
N PHE A 126 -8.93 6.13 -6.52
CA PHE A 126 -8.63 6.21 -7.95
C PHE A 126 -8.81 4.86 -8.68
N TRP A 127 -8.40 3.76 -8.05
CA TRP A 127 -8.56 2.43 -8.64
C TRP A 127 -10.01 1.94 -8.59
N MET A 128 -10.78 2.38 -7.61
CA MET A 128 -12.23 2.11 -7.54
C MET A 128 -12.99 2.80 -8.67
N ASP A 129 -12.51 3.98 -9.10
CA ASP A 129 -13.13 4.75 -10.18
C ASP A 129 -12.69 4.29 -11.57
N ASN A 130 -11.45 3.77 -11.72
CA ASN A 130 -10.83 3.58 -13.03
C ASN A 130 -10.46 2.12 -13.36
N ALA A 131 -10.41 1.22 -12.37
CA ALA A 131 -9.98 -0.18 -12.54
C ALA A 131 -10.67 -1.11 -11.52
N LEU A 132 -11.98 -0.92 -11.31
CA LEU A 132 -12.72 -1.62 -10.26
C LEU A 132 -12.73 -3.14 -10.46
N ASP A 133 -12.90 -3.61 -11.68
CA ASP A 133 -12.96 -5.06 -11.98
C ASP A 133 -11.62 -5.73 -11.62
N ASP A 134 -10.50 -5.15 -12.05
CA ASP A 134 -9.16 -5.64 -11.71
C ASP A 134 -8.90 -5.56 -10.20
N LEU A 135 -9.35 -4.48 -9.54
CA LEU A 135 -9.23 -4.34 -8.09
C LEU A 135 -10.04 -5.41 -7.36
N MET A 136 -11.24 -5.72 -7.82
CA MET A 136 -12.05 -6.81 -7.26
C MET A 136 -11.38 -8.17 -7.41
N ASP A 137 -10.64 -8.40 -8.49
CA ASP A 137 -9.88 -9.64 -8.66
C ASP A 137 -8.66 -9.72 -7.71
N VAL A 138 -8.03 -8.59 -7.38
CA VAL A 138 -7.03 -8.53 -6.30
C VAL A 138 -7.67 -8.81 -4.94
N ILE A 139 -8.79 -8.13 -4.62
CA ILE A 139 -9.46 -8.24 -3.32
C ILE A 139 -9.85 -9.70 -3.00
N LYS A 140 -10.26 -10.47 -3.98
CA LYS A 140 -10.61 -11.90 -3.81
C LYS A 140 -9.42 -12.78 -3.41
N ARG A 141 -8.18 -12.29 -3.58
CA ARG A 141 -6.94 -13.07 -3.44
C ARG A 141 -6.08 -12.62 -2.25
N VAL A 142 -6.57 -11.74 -1.41
CA VAL A 142 -5.81 -11.19 -0.28
C VAL A 142 -6.45 -11.56 1.04
N ASP A 143 -5.63 -11.69 2.08
CA ASP A 143 -6.08 -12.01 3.44
C ASP A 143 -6.50 -10.75 4.19
N VAL A 144 -5.83 -9.62 3.92
CA VAL A 144 -6.09 -8.33 4.57
C VAL A 144 -6.25 -7.23 3.52
N ILE A 145 -7.24 -6.38 3.71
CA ILE A 145 -7.31 -5.08 3.03
C ILE A 145 -7.12 -3.94 4.03
N THR A 146 -6.24 -3.00 3.70
CA THR A 146 -6.09 -1.74 4.42
C THR A 146 -6.67 -0.60 3.59
N ILE A 147 -7.63 0.13 4.14
CA ILE A 147 -8.45 1.10 3.41
C ILE A 147 -8.82 2.25 4.36
N ASN A 148 -8.99 3.46 3.86
CA ASN A 148 -9.53 4.53 4.70
C ASN A 148 -11.06 4.47 4.78
N ASP A 149 -11.67 5.28 5.63
CA ASP A 149 -13.10 5.25 5.89
C ASP A 149 -13.94 5.77 4.70
N GLU A 150 -13.43 6.72 3.92
CA GLU A 150 -14.08 7.19 2.70
C GLU A 150 -14.03 6.13 1.60
N GLU A 151 -12.87 5.53 1.39
CA GLU A 151 -12.68 4.42 0.45
C GLU A 151 -13.55 3.20 0.81
N ALA A 152 -13.66 2.86 2.10
CA ALA A 152 -14.52 1.77 2.57
C ALA A 152 -16.00 2.03 2.24
N ARG A 153 -16.47 3.27 2.43
CA ARG A 153 -17.82 3.68 2.04
C ARG A 153 -18.02 3.66 0.53
N GLN A 154 -17.06 4.17 -0.24
CA GLN A 154 -17.10 4.19 -1.70
C GLN A 154 -17.18 2.77 -2.27
N LEU A 155 -16.26 1.88 -1.87
CA LEU A 155 -16.19 0.50 -2.35
C LEU A 155 -17.48 -0.29 -2.08
N THR A 156 -18.12 -0.01 -0.96
CA THR A 156 -19.25 -0.81 -0.48
C THR A 156 -20.63 -0.17 -0.67
N GLY A 157 -20.68 1.16 -0.83
CA GLY A 157 -21.93 1.94 -0.78
C GLY A 157 -22.56 1.98 0.62
N GLN A 158 -21.84 1.62 1.69
CA GLN A 158 -22.32 1.57 3.05
C GLN A 158 -21.86 2.80 3.84
N HIS A 159 -22.76 3.46 4.59
CA HIS A 159 -22.40 4.58 5.47
C HIS A 159 -21.73 4.14 6.77
N SER A 160 -22.22 3.04 7.36
CA SER A 160 -21.64 2.46 8.57
C SER A 160 -20.38 1.68 8.25
N LEU A 161 -19.29 1.95 8.96
CA LEU A 161 -18.01 1.23 8.78
C LEU A 161 -18.12 -0.25 9.17
N VAL A 162 -18.97 -0.59 10.13
CA VAL A 162 -19.28 -1.99 10.49
C VAL A 162 -19.96 -2.71 9.33
N SER A 163 -20.94 -2.07 8.68
CA SER A 163 -21.62 -2.63 7.51
C SER A 163 -20.68 -2.69 6.29
N ALA A 164 -19.81 -1.69 6.12
CA ALA A 164 -18.78 -1.68 5.08
C ALA A 164 -17.82 -2.85 5.26
N ALA A 165 -17.28 -3.05 6.47
CA ALA A 165 -16.38 -4.17 6.76
C ALA A 165 -17.03 -5.53 6.47
N LYS A 166 -18.28 -5.76 6.90
CA LYS A 166 -19.03 -6.98 6.60
C LYS A 166 -19.18 -7.22 5.09
N LYS A 167 -19.42 -6.16 4.32
CA LYS A 167 -19.52 -6.28 2.87
C LYS A 167 -18.16 -6.57 2.24
N ILE A 168 -17.07 -5.97 2.74
CA ILE A 168 -15.71 -6.27 2.26
C ILE A 168 -15.32 -7.72 2.57
N HIS A 169 -15.63 -8.25 3.76
CA HIS A 169 -15.44 -9.67 4.06
C HIS A 169 -16.13 -10.59 3.04
N SER A 170 -17.32 -10.24 2.59
CA SER A 170 -18.03 -11.01 1.56
C SER A 170 -17.37 -10.95 0.17
N MET A 171 -16.39 -10.04 -0.03
CA MET A 171 -15.61 -9.93 -1.28
C MET A 171 -14.34 -10.81 -1.27
N GLY A 172 -13.89 -11.27 -0.07
CA GLY A 172 -12.71 -12.17 0.05
C GLY A 172 -11.89 -12.03 1.32
N PRO A 173 -11.44 -10.82 1.72
CA PRO A 173 -10.51 -10.65 2.82
C PRO A 173 -11.03 -11.16 4.17
N GLU A 174 -10.19 -11.89 4.91
CA GLU A 174 -10.49 -12.33 6.27
C GLU A 174 -10.38 -11.17 7.27
N TYR A 175 -9.48 -10.22 6.99
CA TYR A 175 -9.26 -9.06 7.85
C TYR A 175 -9.48 -7.76 7.08
N VAL A 176 -10.15 -6.80 7.72
CA VAL A 176 -10.38 -5.46 7.17
C VAL A 176 -9.87 -4.42 8.15
N VAL A 177 -8.87 -3.64 7.73
CA VAL A 177 -8.35 -2.51 8.50
C VAL A 177 -8.90 -1.22 7.90
N ILE A 178 -9.71 -0.49 8.67
CA ILE A 178 -10.25 0.81 8.25
C ILE A 178 -9.51 1.93 9.00
N LYS A 179 -8.69 2.68 8.27
CA LYS A 179 -7.94 3.84 8.76
C LYS A 179 -8.87 5.05 8.88
N LYS A 180 -8.78 5.82 9.98
CA LYS A 180 -9.65 6.98 10.24
C LYS A 180 -8.85 8.24 10.58
N GLY A 181 -7.67 8.40 9.97
CA GLY A 181 -6.80 9.54 10.21
C GLY A 181 -6.48 9.73 11.71
N GLU A 182 -6.68 10.93 12.22
CA GLU A 182 -6.44 11.30 13.63
C GLU A 182 -7.29 10.53 14.65
N HIS A 183 -8.33 9.83 14.19
CA HIS A 183 -9.22 9.01 15.04
C HIS A 183 -8.76 7.54 15.14
N GLY A 184 -7.60 7.20 14.61
CA GLY A 184 -7.02 5.85 14.69
C GLY A 184 -7.52 4.90 13.62
N ALA A 185 -7.68 3.62 13.97
CA ALA A 185 -8.08 2.59 13.03
C ALA A 185 -9.01 1.55 13.67
N LEU A 186 -9.80 0.90 12.84
CA LEU A 186 -10.62 -0.26 13.20
C LEU A 186 -10.07 -1.47 12.46
N LEU A 187 -9.91 -2.58 13.17
CA LEU A 187 -9.62 -3.89 12.61
C LEU A 187 -10.85 -4.77 12.79
N PHE A 188 -11.33 -5.36 11.73
CA PHE A 188 -12.41 -6.35 11.74
C PHE A 188 -11.86 -7.70 11.26
N ASN A 189 -12.29 -8.75 11.90
CA ASN A 189 -12.40 -10.08 11.33
C ASN A 189 -13.87 -10.48 11.34
N ASN A 190 -14.21 -11.71 10.95
CA ASN A 190 -15.61 -12.11 10.80
C ASN A 190 -16.44 -11.94 12.09
N ASP A 191 -15.87 -12.14 13.26
CA ASP A 191 -16.57 -12.22 14.54
C ASP A 191 -16.26 -11.05 15.48
N ASP A 192 -15.05 -10.48 15.37
CA ASP A 192 -14.52 -9.52 16.32
C ASP A 192 -14.19 -8.16 15.67
N MET A 193 -14.17 -7.14 16.50
CA MET A 193 -13.72 -5.80 16.13
C MET A 193 -12.73 -5.28 17.18
N PHE A 194 -11.59 -4.80 16.72
CA PHE A 194 -10.61 -4.10 17.54
C PHE A 194 -10.52 -2.62 17.12
N SER A 195 -10.42 -1.70 18.07
CA SER A 195 -10.24 -0.28 17.82
C SER A 195 -8.91 0.19 18.43
N ALA A 196 -8.05 0.76 17.59
CA ALA A 196 -6.80 1.37 18.01
C ALA A 196 -6.93 2.90 17.90
N PRO A 197 -6.70 3.68 18.96
CA PRO A 197 -6.63 5.13 18.87
C PRO A 197 -5.34 5.57 18.18
N ALA A 198 -5.37 6.74 17.52
CA ALA A 198 -4.15 7.40 17.09
C ALA A 198 -3.45 8.09 18.27
N LEU A 199 -2.13 8.28 18.17
CA LEU A 199 -1.41 9.14 19.10
C LEU A 199 -1.83 10.60 18.85
N PRO A 200 -2.37 11.31 19.86
CA PRO A 200 -2.69 12.72 19.71
C PRO A 200 -1.42 13.55 19.52
N LEU A 201 -1.41 14.35 18.46
CA LEU A 201 -0.30 15.26 18.16
C LEU A 201 -0.79 16.70 18.24
N GLU A 202 -0.01 17.59 18.87
CA GLU A 202 -0.31 19.03 18.91
C GLU A 202 -0.20 19.66 17.52
N SER A 203 0.73 19.20 16.69
CA SER A 203 0.93 19.68 15.33
C SER A 203 1.38 18.56 14.40
N VAL A 204 0.96 18.65 13.15
CA VAL A 204 1.39 17.76 12.06
C VAL A 204 2.23 18.58 11.09
N PHE A 205 3.49 18.19 10.92
CA PHE A 205 4.41 18.86 10.02
C PHE A 205 4.23 18.40 8.55
N ASP A 206 4.19 17.09 8.34
CA ASP A 206 3.99 16.47 7.04
C ASP A 206 3.23 15.14 7.21
N PRO A 207 1.99 15.03 6.72
CA PRO A 207 1.20 13.80 6.83
C PRO A 207 1.51 12.79 5.73
N THR A 208 2.45 13.06 4.82
CA THR A 208 2.77 12.17 3.70
C THR A 208 3.26 10.81 4.20
N GLY A 209 2.57 9.75 3.79
CA GLY A 209 2.89 8.38 4.21
C GLY A 209 2.33 7.97 5.57
N ALA A 210 1.51 8.79 6.18
CA ALA A 210 0.92 8.49 7.50
C ALA A 210 -0.30 7.55 7.43
N GLY A 211 -0.87 7.32 6.22
CA GLY A 211 -2.00 6.41 6.16
C GLY A 211 -2.59 6.18 4.83
#